data_aca8455e93467612388695e2002bb1ec
#
_entry.id   aca8455e93467612388695e2002bb1ec
#
_cell.length_a   1.000
_cell.length_b   1.000
_cell.length_c   1.000
_cell.angle_alpha   90.00
_cell.angle_beta   90.00
_cell.angle_gamma   90.00
#
_symmetry.space_group_name_H-M   'P 1'
#
loop_
_entity.id
_entity.type
_entity.pdbx_description
1 polymer ?
#
loop_
_entity_poly.entity_id
_entity_poly.type
_entity_poly.pdbx_seq_one_letter_code
_entity_poly.pdbx_strand_id
1 'polypeptide(L)'
;MHELIASPLPDGMSETRITYQYNGNGNLSKMDFYYKKDTNSPFTLSFSKLFVEYDKKKNPEPDGVAGFFLPGQILQRNNPVKINNVSPNGTIEGYSRYEYTYNAEGYPVTRKHYIATGSTEQAPVLWQYIY
;
A
#
# COMPACT_ATOMS: atom_id res chain seq x y z
N MET A 1 2.77 10.26 11.65
CA MET A 1 1.88 10.11 10.48
C MET A 1 2.41 10.98 9.34
N HIS A 2 2.52 10.44 8.16
CA HIS A 2 2.86 11.19 6.96
C HIS A 2 1.63 11.35 6.08
N GLU A 3 1.58 12.45 5.34
CA GLU A 3 0.45 12.79 4.48
C GLU A 3 0.97 13.18 3.09
N LEU A 4 0.36 12.60 2.06
CA LEU A 4 0.56 12.98 0.67
C LEU A 4 -0.73 13.62 0.15
N ILE A 5 -0.62 14.87 -0.29
CA ILE A 5 -1.73 15.59 -0.93
C ILE A 5 -1.35 15.75 -2.39
N ALA A 6 -2.23 15.32 -3.30
CA ALA A 6 -2.07 15.66 -4.71
C ALA A 6 -2.05 17.17 -4.88
N SER A 7 -1.21 17.66 -5.78
CA SER A 7 -1.07 19.10 -6.02
C SER A 7 -2.42 19.77 -6.16
N PRO A 8 -2.60 20.98 -5.58
CA PRO A 8 -3.87 21.69 -5.69
C PRO A 8 -4.24 21.86 -7.16
N LEU A 9 -5.43 21.37 -7.49
CA LEU A 9 -5.98 21.45 -8.83
C LEU A 9 -6.78 22.76 -8.99
N PRO A 10 -6.94 23.28 -10.21
CA PRO A 10 -7.82 24.40 -10.46
C PRO A 10 -9.22 24.18 -9.90
N ASP A 11 -9.94 25.28 -9.64
CA ASP A 11 -11.31 25.23 -9.13
C ASP A 11 -12.19 24.26 -9.93
N GLY A 12 -12.98 23.47 -9.22
CA GLY A 12 -13.86 22.46 -9.80
C GLY A 12 -13.24 21.10 -10.08
N MET A 13 -11.95 20.91 -9.79
CA MET A 13 -11.28 19.64 -9.93
C MET A 13 -11.22 18.86 -8.61
N SER A 14 -11.13 17.53 -8.71
CA SER A 14 -11.03 16.63 -7.56
C SER A 14 -9.63 16.61 -6.98
N GLU A 15 -9.53 16.34 -5.69
CA GLU A 15 -8.27 16.12 -4.98
C GLU A 15 -8.28 14.76 -4.28
N THR A 16 -7.09 14.16 -4.16
CA THR A 16 -6.86 12.96 -3.37
C THR A 16 -5.83 13.25 -2.29
N ARG A 17 -6.12 12.82 -1.07
CA ARG A 17 -5.21 12.86 0.08
C ARG A 17 -4.94 11.44 0.53
N ILE A 18 -3.69 11.12 0.81
CA ILE A 18 -3.28 9.83 1.37
C ILE A 18 -2.56 10.08 2.68
N THR A 19 -3.02 9.43 3.75
CA THR A 19 -2.34 9.46 5.04
C THR A 19 -1.70 8.10 5.33
N TYR A 20 -0.55 8.11 5.99
CA TYR A 20 0.28 6.95 6.26
C TYR A 20 0.44 6.75 7.76
N GLN A 21 0.26 5.53 8.22
CA GLN A 21 0.56 5.13 9.60
C GLN A 21 1.59 4.00 9.58
N TYR A 22 2.49 4.01 10.55
CA TYR A 22 3.57 3.04 10.67
C TYR A 22 3.42 2.21 11.94
N ASN A 23 3.90 0.95 11.89
CA ASN A 23 4.09 0.14 13.07
C ASN A 23 5.46 0.44 13.74
N GLY A 24 5.73 -0.19 14.89
CA GLY A 24 6.98 0.00 15.63
C GLY A 24 8.23 -0.54 14.93
N ASN A 25 8.07 -1.33 13.86
CA ASN A 25 9.18 -1.92 13.08
C ASN A 25 9.56 -1.08 11.86
N GLY A 26 8.92 0.08 11.66
CA GLY A 26 9.19 0.95 10.52
C GLY A 26 8.54 0.49 9.22
N ASN A 27 7.48 -0.30 9.30
CA ASN A 27 6.64 -0.68 8.18
C ASN A 27 5.30 0.04 8.23
N LEU A 28 4.70 0.28 7.08
CA LEU A 28 3.33 0.79 7.03
C LEU A 28 2.37 -0.16 7.74
N SER A 29 1.51 0.38 8.57
CA SER A 29 0.39 -0.37 9.14
C SER A 29 -0.92 -0.04 8.44
N LYS A 30 -1.05 1.19 7.94
CA LYS A 30 -2.29 1.65 7.32
C LYS A 30 -2.02 2.78 6.32
N MET A 31 -2.78 2.79 5.24
CA MET A 31 -2.94 3.93 4.33
C MET A 31 -4.42 4.24 4.22
N ASP A 32 -4.80 5.49 4.48
CA ASP A 32 -6.16 5.98 4.26
C ASP A 32 -6.19 6.88 3.03
N PHE A 33 -7.12 6.58 2.13
CA PHE A 33 -7.31 7.32 0.89
C PHE A 33 -8.57 8.16 1.00
N TYR A 34 -8.39 9.48 0.95
CA TYR A 34 -9.47 10.45 1.00
C TYR A 34 -9.66 11.09 -0.36
N TYR A 35 -10.90 11.40 -0.65
CA TYR A 35 -11.30 12.04 -1.88
C TYR A 35 -12.10 13.31 -1.59
N LYS A 36 -11.89 14.31 -2.41
CA LYS A 36 -12.60 15.57 -2.39
C LYS A 36 -13.08 15.86 -3.81
N LYS A 37 -14.40 16.02 -3.95
CA LYS A 37 -15.04 16.18 -5.26
C LYS A 37 -14.66 17.49 -5.94
N ASP A 38 -14.61 18.57 -5.17
CA ASP A 38 -14.28 19.92 -5.62
C ASP A 38 -13.68 20.72 -4.46
N THR A 39 -13.25 21.97 -4.73
CA THR A 39 -12.60 22.82 -3.73
C THR A 39 -13.50 23.18 -2.54
N ASN A 40 -14.81 23.12 -2.69
CA ASN A 40 -15.78 23.48 -1.66
C ASN A 40 -16.28 22.28 -0.85
N SER A 41 -15.98 21.06 -1.29
CA SER A 41 -16.37 19.83 -0.61
C SER A 41 -15.34 19.43 0.44
N PRO A 42 -15.75 18.75 1.55
CA PRO A 42 -14.81 18.19 2.50
C PRO A 42 -14.13 16.95 1.93
N PHE A 43 -12.94 16.60 2.45
CA PHE A 43 -12.33 15.30 2.21
C PHE A 43 -13.16 14.20 2.86
N THR A 44 -13.44 13.16 2.09
CA THR A 44 -14.19 11.99 2.54
C THR A 44 -13.34 10.75 2.37
N LEU A 45 -13.31 9.89 3.39
CA LEU A 45 -12.60 8.62 3.32
C LEU A 45 -13.22 7.76 2.22
N SER A 46 -12.40 7.36 1.26
CA SER A 46 -12.80 6.53 0.13
C SER A 46 -12.60 5.04 0.42
N PHE A 47 -11.41 4.69 0.89
CA PHE A 47 -11.04 3.33 1.31
C PHE A 47 -9.74 3.39 2.10
N SER A 48 -9.40 2.26 2.74
CA SER A 48 -8.14 2.08 3.45
C SER A 48 -7.43 0.81 3.00
N LYS A 49 -6.11 0.80 3.14
CA LYS A 49 -5.29 -0.41 3.05
C LYS A 49 -4.72 -0.70 4.42
N LEU A 50 -5.00 -1.89 4.95
CA LEU A 50 -4.40 -2.39 6.18
C LEU A 50 -3.30 -3.40 5.84
N PHE A 51 -2.08 -3.08 6.25
CA PHE A 51 -0.91 -3.95 6.09
C PHE A 51 -0.85 -4.91 7.27
N VAL A 52 -1.47 -6.07 7.09
CA VAL A 52 -1.75 -7.01 8.18
C VAL A 52 -0.52 -7.81 8.58
N GLU A 53 0.30 -8.17 7.58
CA GLU A 53 1.43 -9.07 7.78
C GLU A 53 2.60 -8.67 6.90
N TYR A 54 3.79 -8.76 7.48
CA TYR A 54 5.09 -8.60 6.82
C TYR A 54 5.96 -9.82 7.11
N ASP A 55 6.85 -10.16 6.17
CA ASP A 55 7.94 -11.08 6.46
C ASP A 55 9.05 -10.40 7.30
N LYS A 56 10.12 -11.14 7.57
CA LYS A 56 11.30 -10.61 8.29
C LYS A 56 12.48 -10.36 7.36
N LYS A 57 12.24 -10.37 6.05
CA LYS A 57 13.26 -10.23 5.02
C LYS A 57 13.35 -8.78 4.54
N LYS A 58 14.47 -8.46 3.89
CA LYS A 58 14.69 -7.10 3.35
C LYS A 58 13.81 -6.86 2.13
N ASN A 59 13.16 -5.71 2.09
CA ASN A 59 12.44 -5.25 0.92
C ASN A 59 13.40 -4.52 -0.03
N PRO A 60 13.50 -4.94 -1.32
CA PRO A 60 14.36 -4.26 -2.29
C PRO A 60 13.82 -2.90 -2.74
N GLU A 61 12.54 -2.63 -2.50
CA GLU A 61 11.86 -1.38 -2.86
C GLU A 61 11.19 -0.75 -1.62
N PRO A 62 11.99 -0.33 -0.60
CA PRO A 62 11.43 0.07 0.68
C PRO A 62 10.59 1.35 0.63
N ASP A 63 10.81 2.21 -0.35
CA ASP A 63 10.05 3.44 -0.60
C ASP A 63 8.83 3.21 -1.50
N GLY A 64 8.75 2.06 -2.18
CA GLY A 64 7.64 1.73 -3.08
C GLY A 64 7.41 2.81 -4.12
N VAL A 65 6.16 2.93 -4.57
CA VAL A 65 5.76 3.97 -5.54
C VAL A 65 5.75 5.39 -4.94
N ALA A 66 5.74 5.50 -3.62
CA ALA A 66 5.76 6.80 -2.95
C ALA A 66 7.12 7.50 -3.03
N GLY A 67 8.19 6.78 -3.38
CA GLY A 67 9.52 7.34 -3.58
C GLY A 67 9.58 8.49 -4.59
N PHE A 68 8.65 8.53 -5.55
CA PHE A 68 8.49 9.66 -6.47
C PHE A 68 8.05 10.95 -5.78
N PHE A 69 7.21 10.83 -4.74
CA PHE A 69 6.57 11.96 -4.07
C PHE A 69 7.22 12.27 -2.72
N LEU A 70 7.78 11.24 -2.09
CA LEU A 70 8.41 11.30 -0.77
C LEU A 70 9.83 10.70 -0.83
N PRO A 71 10.80 11.36 -1.52
CA PRO A 71 12.15 10.83 -1.67
C PRO A 71 12.81 10.55 -0.32
N GLY A 72 13.40 9.37 -0.18
CA GLY A 72 14.08 8.96 1.05
C GLY A 72 13.15 8.51 2.17
N GLN A 73 11.84 8.49 1.95
CA GLN A 73 10.87 7.97 2.91
C GLN A 73 10.79 6.45 2.83
N ILE A 74 11.15 5.75 3.89
CA ILE A 74 10.99 4.30 3.98
C ILE A 74 9.57 3.98 4.40
N LEU A 75 8.80 3.37 3.52
CA LEU A 75 7.43 2.93 3.80
C LEU A 75 7.37 1.50 4.30
N GLN A 76 8.24 0.63 3.77
CA GLN A 76 8.21 -0.80 4.03
C GLN A 76 9.64 -1.34 4.13
N ARG A 77 10.12 -1.57 5.33
CA ARG A 77 11.44 -2.18 5.55
C ARG A 77 11.47 -3.64 5.16
N ASN A 78 10.36 -4.31 5.39
CA ASN A 78 10.16 -5.73 5.09
C ASN A 78 9.18 -5.89 3.94
N ASN A 79 9.06 -7.10 3.41
CA ASN A 79 8.14 -7.37 2.33
C ASN A 79 6.73 -7.62 2.89
N PRO A 80 5.70 -6.94 2.37
CA PRO A 80 4.34 -7.20 2.79
C PRO A 80 3.90 -8.61 2.35
N VAL A 81 3.24 -9.33 3.23
CA VAL A 81 2.68 -10.66 2.96
C VAL A 81 1.18 -10.57 2.73
N LYS A 82 0.49 -9.71 3.47
CA LYS A 82 -0.96 -9.52 3.31
C LYS A 82 -1.38 -8.09 3.53
N ILE A 83 -2.19 -7.58 2.61
CA ILE A 83 -2.77 -6.25 2.65
C ILE A 83 -4.28 -6.38 2.43
N ASN A 84 -5.08 -5.92 3.40
CA ASN A 84 -6.53 -5.88 3.28
C ASN A 84 -7.00 -4.54 2.69
N ASN A 85 -7.97 -4.60 1.79
CA ASN A 85 -8.70 -3.43 1.32
C ASN A 85 -9.97 -3.29 2.16
N VAL A 86 -10.16 -2.12 2.75
CA VAL A 86 -11.22 -1.87 3.74
C VAL A 86 -12.06 -0.68 3.29
N SER A 87 -13.37 -0.84 3.31
CA SER A 87 -14.31 0.25 3.04
C SER A 87 -14.37 1.24 4.21
N PRO A 88 -14.94 2.45 4.02
CA PRO A 88 -15.06 3.44 5.09
C PRO A 88 -15.79 2.96 6.34
N ASN A 89 -16.68 1.99 6.21
CA ASN A 89 -17.41 1.39 7.33
C ASN A 89 -16.65 0.28 8.07
N GLY A 90 -15.41 -0.03 7.65
CA GLY A 90 -14.57 -1.05 8.26
C GLY A 90 -14.73 -2.45 7.68
N THR A 91 -15.55 -2.64 6.65
CA THR A 91 -15.72 -3.94 5.99
C THR A 91 -14.51 -4.27 5.12
N ILE A 92 -13.97 -5.48 5.25
CA ILE A 92 -12.91 -5.99 4.37
C ILE A 92 -13.55 -6.41 3.05
N GLU A 93 -13.23 -5.70 1.97
CA GLU A 93 -13.80 -5.93 0.64
C GLU A 93 -12.97 -6.87 -0.22
N GLY A 94 -11.72 -7.09 0.17
CA GLY A 94 -10.79 -7.96 -0.51
C GLY A 94 -9.40 -7.81 0.08
N TYR A 95 -8.44 -8.54 -0.48
CA TYR A 95 -7.05 -8.47 -0.04
C TYR A 95 -6.07 -8.80 -1.16
N SER A 96 -4.83 -8.40 -0.95
CA SER A 96 -3.66 -8.89 -1.67
C SER A 96 -2.85 -9.78 -0.73
N ARG A 97 -2.40 -10.92 -1.23
CA ARG A 97 -1.53 -11.85 -0.52
C ARG A 97 -0.32 -12.17 -1.39
N TYR A 98 0.85 -12.27 -0.76
CA TYR A 98 2.11 -12.48 -1.45
C TYR A 98 2.86 -13.68 -0.90
N GLU A 99 3.44 -14.48 -1.79
CA GLU A 99 4.38 -15.54 -1.48
C GLU A 99 5.71 -15.24 -2.17
N TYR A 100 6.80 -15.34 -1.43
CA TYR A 100 8.13 -15.02 -1.92
C TYR A 100 9.06 -16.22 -1.90
N THR A 101 9.97 -16.30 -2.87
CA THR A 101 11.20 -17.06 -2.73
C THR A 101 12.37 -16.12 -2.61
N TYR A 102 13.44 -16.53 -1.92
CA TYR A 102 14.54 -15.64 -1.57
C TYR A 102 15.88 -16.20 -2.04
N ASN A 103 16.84 -15.30 -2.33
CA ASN A 103 18.24 -15.70 -2.54
C ASN A 103 18.96 -15.93 -1.20
N ALA A 104 20.25 -16.35 -1.27
CA ALA A 104 21.07 -16.60 -0.09
C ALA A 104 21.25 -15.37 0.81
N GLU A 105 21.15 -14.17 0.25
CA GLU A 105 21.30 -12.89 0.97
C GLU A 105 20.00 -12.42 1.65
N GLY A 106 18.89 -13.13 1.40
CA GLY A 106 17.59 -12.84 1.99
C GLY A 106 16.75 -11.82 1.21
N TYR A 107 17.13 -11.51 -0.05
CA TYR A 107 16.29 -10.71 -0.94
C TYR A 107 15.34 -11.59 -1.74
N PRO A 108 14.10 -11.12 -2.00
CA PRO A 108 13.16 -11.88 -2.81
C PRO A 108 13.67 -12.01 -4.26
N VAL A 109 13.55 -13.18 -4.83
CA VAL A 109 13.82 -13.45 -6.25
C VAL A 109 12.54 -13.67 -7.05
N THR A 110 11.50 -14.18 -6.40
CA THR A 110 10.16 -14.25 -7.00
C THR A 110 9.10 -13.79 -6.01
N ARG A 111 7.97 -13.32 -6.55
CA ARG A 111 6.78 -12.97 -5.79
C ARG A 111 5.56 -13.47 -6.55
N LYS A 112 4.75 -14.30 -5.91
CA LYS A 112 3.41 -14.61 -6.39
C LYS A 112 2.43 -13.66 -5.70
N HIS A 113 1.65 -12.95 -6.50
CA HIS A 113 0.64 -12.02 -6.01
C HIS A 113 -0.74 -12.57 -6.25
N TYR A 114 -1.45 -12.86 -5.17
CA TYR A 114 -2.84 -13.31 -5.17
C TYR A 114 -3.73 -12.11 -4.84
N ILE A 115 -4.73 -11.89 -5.68
CA ILE A 115 -5.73 -10.84 -5.48
C ILE A 115 -7.04 -11.51 -5.17
N ALA A 116 -7.69 -11.12 -4.07
CA ALA A 116 -9.01 -11.58 -3.70
C ALA A 116 -10.03 -10.44 -3.71
N THR A 117 -11.20 -10.75 -4.24
CA THR A 117 -12.40 -9.93 -4.11
C THR A 117 -13.32 -10.65 -3.14
N GLY A 118 -13.66 -9.99 -2.02
CA GLY A 118 -14.26 -10.68 -0.89
C GLY A 118 -13.29 -11.75 -0.35
N SER A 119 -13.70 -13.01 -0.35
CA SER A 119 -12.90 -14.17 0.05
C SER A 119 -12.43 -15.02 -1.13
N THR A 120 -12.73 -14.63 -2.37
CA THR A 120 -12.41 -15.41 -3.57
C THR A 120 -11.10 -14.93 -4.18
N GLU A 121 -10.05 -15.76 -4.09
CA GLU A 121 -8.75 -15.50 -4.72
C GLU A 121 -8.80 -15.82 -6.23
N GLN A 122 -8.17 -14.96 -7.01
CA GLN A 122 -7.88 -15.19 -8.43
C GLN A 122 -6.56 -15.94 -8.58
N ALA A 123 -6.30 -16.45 -9.79
CA ALA A 123 -5.02 -17.06 -10.12
C ALA A 123 -3.87 -16.04 -9.89
N PRO A 124 -2.73 -16.48 -9.33
CA PRO A 124 -1.66 -15.55 -8.99
C PRO A 124 -0.94 -15.00 -10.22
N VAL A 125 -0.43 -13.78 -10.08
CA VAL A 125 0.55 -13.18 -10.99
C VAL A 125 1.94 -13.44 -10.44
N LEU A 126 2.85 -13.96 -11.27
CA LEU A 126 4.24 -14.19 -10.91
C LEU A 126 5.10 -12.99 -11.31
N TRP A 127 5.84 -12.45 -10.36
CA TRP A 127 6.84 -11.41 -10.55
C TRP A 127 8.23 -11.99 -10.29
N GLN A 128 9.20 -11.55 -11.07
CA GLN A 128 10.60 -11.87 -10.86
C GLN A 128 11.38 -10.59 -10.59
N TYR A 129 12.26 -10.64 -9.58
CA TYR A 129 13.19 -9.54 -9.29
C TYR A 129 14.51 -9.82 -9.98
N ILE A 130 14.98 -8.84 -10.72
CA ILE A 130 16.27 -8.89 -11.43
C ILE A 130 17.19 -7.84 -10.77
N TYR A 131 18.27 -8.32 -10.19
CA TYR A 131 19.25 -7.46 -9.50
C TYR A 131 20.48 -7.20 -10.37
#